data_e4e07e60bb1fffaa81307b61fa2ec547
#
_entry.id   e4e07e60bb1fffaa81307b61fa2ec547
#
_cell.length_a   1.000
_cell.length_b   1.000
_cell.length_c   1.000
_cell.angle_alpha   90.00
_cell.angle_beta   90.00
_cell.angle_gamma   90.00
#
_symmetry.space_group_name_H-M   'P 1'
#
loop_
_entity.id
_entity.type
_entity.pdbx_description
1 polymer ?
#
loop_
_entity_poly.entity_id
_entity_poly.type
_entity_poly.pdbx_seq_one_letter_code
_entity_poly.pdbx_strand_id
1 'polypeptide(L)'
;GWFDMPYDELLPTAVCHLSGHKASAICNRVDTLYMPLSADKTEVCPYHRLVHLSEDGRFRVNSSCESVDRMIACPWFVLPPSEEYYYRNYHIDYVPLPPVKPGCGEDRNRQIELIYPEPGAILYLPKGFSDKREQFVFKAAHARPDAILYWHLDETYIGETTDHHQISSSASPGKHRLTLIDNQGNRKTISFEVK
;
A
#
# COMPACT_ATOMS: atom_id res chain seq x y z
N GLY A 1 8.40 -25.62 36.06
CA GLY A 1 8.00 -26.31 34.87
C GLY A 1 7.69 -25.33 33.77
N TRP A 2 8.17 -25.59 32.61
CA TRP A 2 7.79 -24.83 31.42
C TRP A 2 6.35 -25.18 31.05
N PHE A 3 5.63 -24.25 30.50
CA PHE A 3 4.25 -24.39 30.06
C PHE A 3 4.14 -25.51 29.01
N ASP A 4 3.35 -26.54 29.30
CA ASP A 4 3.03 -27.57 28.32
C ASP A 4 1.97 -27.00 27.34
N MET A 5 2.25 -27.11 26.05
CA MET A 5 1.31 -26.65 25.02
C MET A 5 0.07 -27.55 25.02
N PRO A 6 -1.15 -26.98 25.11
CA PRO A 6 -2.40 -27.75 25.08
C PRO A 6 -2.74 -28.21 23.66
N TYR A 7 -1.98 -29.12 23.10
CA TYR A 7 -2.14 -29.57 21.69
C TYR A 7 -3.54 -30.11 21.39
N ASP A 8 -4.26 -30.60 22.40
CA ASP A 8 -5.63 -31.07 22.24
C ASP A 8 -6.65 -29.96 21.94
N GLU A 9 -6.31 -28.72 22.24
CA GLU A 9 -7.14 -27.54 21.99
C GLU A 9 -6.66 -26.72 20.77
N LEU A 10 -5.61 -27.19 20.09
CA LEU A 10 -5.00 -26.51 18.96
C LEU A 10 -5.19 -27.30 17.66
N LEU A 11 -5.39 -26.58 16.57
CA LEU A 11 -5.42 -27.14 15.21
C LEU A 11 -4.17 -26.76 14.42
N PRO A 12 -3.56 -27.72 13.70
CA PRO A 12 -2.53 -27.39 12.73
C PRO A 12 -3.14 -26.56 11.60
N THR A 13 -2.75 -25.31 11.51
CA THR A 13 -3.28 -24.34 10.53
C THR A 13 -2.17 -23.92 9.58
N ALA A 14 -2.45 -23.98 8.29
CA ALA A 14 -1.57 -23.47 7.25
C ALA A 14 -1.59 -21.94 7.23
N VAL A 15 -0.44 -21.32 7.46
CA VAL A 15 -0.27 -19.86 7.59
C VAL A 15 0.70 -19.37 6.53
N CYS A 16 0.36 -18.28 5.87
CA CYS A 16 1.25 -17.65 4.91
C CYS A 16 2.49 -17.08 5.63
N HIS A 17 3.66 -17.53 5.23
CA HIS A 17 4.94 -17.14 5.83
C HIS A 17 5.16 -15.61 5.85
N LEU A 18 4.75 -14.91 4.78
CA LEU A 18 5.01 -13.48 4.62
C LEU A 18 4.00 -12.58 5.34
N SER A 19 2.73 -13.00 5.41
CA SER A 19 1.67 -12.15 5.97
C SER A 19 1.16 -12.58 7.34
N GLY A 20 1.45 -13.79 7.77
CA GLY A 20 0.88 -14.34 9.00
C GLY A 20 -0.63 -14.71 8.93
N HIS A 21 -1.31 -14.45 7.81
CA HIS A 21 -2.70 -14.82 7.59
C HIS A 21 -2.83 -16.31 7.25
N LYS A 22 -4.04 -16.86 7.38
CA LYS A 22 -4.36 -18.20 6.87
C LYS A 22 -3.93 -18.30 5.39
N ALA A 23 -3.20 -19.36 5.04
CA ALA A 23 -2.66 -19.48 3.70
C ALA A 23 -3.75 -19.59 2.64
N SER A 24 -3.59 -18.89 1.53
CA SER A 24 -4.39 -19.08 0.31
C SER A 24 -3.75 -20.14 -0.58
N ALA A 25 -4.51 -20.65 -1.55
CA ALA A 25 -4.00 -21.63 -2.53
C ALA A 25 -2.83 -21.10 -3.38
N ILE A 26 -2.63 -19.77 -3.44
CA ILE A 26 -1.58 -19.11 -4.21
C ILE A 26 -0.41 -18.64 -3.35
N CYS A 27 -0.42 -18.88 -2.03
CA CYS A 27 0.74 -18.60 -1.19
C CYS A 27 1.88 -19.57 -1.53
N ASN A 28 3.03 -19.03 -1.91
CA ASN A 28 4.19 -19.80 -2.34
C ASN A 28 5.06 -20.30 -1.17
N ARG A 29 4.91 -19.70 0.02
CA ARG A 29 5.59 -20.13 1.27
C ARG A 29 4.56 -20.21 2.38
N VAL A 30 4.43 -21.40 2.94
CA VAL A 30 3.41 -21.74 3.95
C VAL A 30 4.08 -22.43 5.12
N ASP A 31 3.78 -21.95 6.32
CA ASP A 31 4.15 -22.58 7.58
C ASP A 31 2.94 -23.29 8.19
N THR A 32 3.16 -24.31 8.96
CA THR A 32 2.10 -24.95 9.77
C THR A 32 2.28 -24.54 11.22
N LEU A 33 1.30 -23.81 11.75
CA LEU A 33 1.26 -23.39 13.15
C LEU A 33 0.10 -24.04 13.88
N TYR A 34 0.33 -24.41 15.15
CA TYR A 34 -0.74 -24.89 16.03
C TYR A 34 -1.49 -23.68 16.57
N MET A 35 -2.73 -23.49 16.15
CA MET A 35 -3.55 -22.33 16.45
C MET A 35 -4.83 -22.72 17.20
N PRO A 36 -5.39 -21.85 18.05
CA PRO A 36 -6.69 -22.09 18.69
C PRO A 36 -7.79 -22.33 17.66
N LEU A 37 -8.83 -23.07 18.02
CA LEU A 37 -10.00 -23.35 17.16
C LEU A 37 -10.65 -22.09 16.58
N SER A 38 -10.56 -20.96 17.29
CA SER A 38 -11.05 -19.66 16.82
C SER A 38 -10.27 -19.11 15.62
N ALA A 39 -9.05 -19.58 15.40
CA ALA A 39 -8.22 -19.13 14.27
C ALA A 39 -8.75 -19.59 12.90
N ASP A 40 -9.65 -20.58 12.87
CA ASP A 40 -10.32 -20.98 11.61
C ASP A 40 -11.16 -19.85 11.00
N LYS A 41 -11.56 -18.87 11.79
CA LYS A 41 -12.32 -17.67 11.37
C LYS A 41 -11.43 -16.53 10.85
N THR A 42 -10.10 -16.67 10.90
CA THR A 42 -9.18 -15.64 10.38
C THR A 42 -9.26 -15.56 8.87
N GLU A 43 -9.08 -14.35 8.35
CA GLU A 43 -9.12 -14.11 6.91
C GLU A 43 -7.99 -14.85 6.19
N VAL A 44 -8.30 -15.32 5.00
CA VAL A 44 -7.30 -15.89 4.08
C VAL A 44 -6.40 -14.77 3.56
N CYS A 45 -5.13 -15.05 3.37
CA CYS A 45 -4.12 -14.10 2.91
C CYS A 45 -4.61 -13.27 1.71
N PRO A 46 -4.82 -11.95 1.88
CA PRO A 46 -5.30 -11.07 0.82
C PRO A 46 -4.17 -10.55 -0.08
N TYR A 47 -2.92 -10.77 0.33
CA TYR A 47 -1.74 -10.14 -0.29
C TYR A 47 -1.15 -10.95 -1.43
N HIS A 48 -1.27 -12.29 -1.40
CA HIS A 48 -0.82 -13.09 -2.54
C HIS A 48 -1.82 -13.00 -3.68
N ARG A 49 -1.32 -12.61 -4.84
CA ARG A 49 -2.11 -12.50 -6.09
C ARG A 49 -1.39 -13.22 -7.21
N LEU A 50 -2.17 -13.80 -8.10
CA LEU A 50 -1.63 -14.31 -9.35
C LEU A 50 -1.43 -13.12 -10.29
N VAL A 51 -0.20 -12.88 -10.71
CA VAL A 51 0.14 -11.84 -11.69
C VAL A 51 0.68 -12.50 -12.95
N HIS A 52 0.42 -11.88 -14.10
CA HIS A 52 0.95 -12.33 -15.37
C HIS A 52 2.12 -11.45 -15.77
N LEU A 53 3.24 -12.08 -16.04
CA LEU A 53 4.49 -11.43 -16.45
C LEU A 53 4.77 -11.72 -17.92
N SER A 54 5.51 -10.81 -18.56
CA SER A 54 6.11 -11.05 -19.87
C SER A 54 7.08 -12.22 -19.80
N GLU A 55 7.41 -12.81 -20.94
CA GLU A 55 8.31 -13.96 -21.04
C GLU A 55 9.69 -13.72 -20.40
N ASP A 56 10.15 -12.47 -20.40
CA ASP A 56 11.40 -12.04 -19.74
C ASP A 56 11.23 -11.71 -18.24
N GLY A 57 10.00 -11.79 -17.70
CA GLY A 57 9.67 -11.52 -16.30
C GLY A 57 9.75 -10.05 -15.88
N ARG A 58 10.09 -9.13 -16.79
CA ARG A 58 10.36 -7.72 -16.43
C ARG A 58 9.13 -6.84 -16.34
N PHE A 59 8.05 -7.23 -16.98
CA PHE A 59 6.84 -6.43 -17.05
C PHE A 59 5.61 -7.25 -16.69
N ARG A 60 4.64 -6.60 -16.05
CA ARG A 60 3.28 -7.13 -15.94
C ARG A 60 2.57 -6.96 -17.27
N VAL A 61 1.86 -8.00 -17.67
CA VAL A 61 1.09 -8.06 -18.91
C VAL A 61 -0.32 -8.55 -18.68
N ASN A 62 -1.19 -8.31 -19.63
CA ASN A 62 -2.55 -8.85 -19.65
C ASN A 62 -2.96 -9.20 -21.09
N SER A 63 -4.13 -9.82 -21.25
CA SER A 63 -4.64 -10.26 -22.54
C SER A 63 -4.91 -9.15 -23.56
N SER A 64 -4.84 -7.88 -23.18
CA SER A 64 -4.97 -6.77 -24.13
C SER A 64 -3.68 -6.44 -24.88
N CYS A 65 -2.54 -6.91 -24.37
CA CYS A 65 -1.22 -6.51 -24.87
C CYS A 65 -0.25 -7.67 -25.09
N GLU A 66 -0.56 -8.85 -24.61
CA GLU A 66 0.27 -10.04 -24.79
C GLU A 66 -0.62 -11.26 -25.02
N SER A 67 -0.10 -12.23 -25.77
CA SER A 67 -0.79 -13.50 -26.01
C SER A 67 -0.71 -14.37 -24.75
N VAL A 68 -1.80 -15.05 -24.38
CA VAL A 68 -1.91 -15.84 -23.15
C VAL A 68 -0.85 -16.94 -23.06
N ASP A 69 -0.47 -17.53 -24.19
CA ASP A 69 0.56 -18.57 -24.29
C ASP A 69 1.99 -18.07 -23.99
N ARG A 70 2.21 -16.76 -24.03
CA ARG A 70 3.50 -16.12 -23.70
C ARG A 70 3.53 -15.52 -22.29
N MET A 71 2.43 -15.57 -21.59
CA MET A 71 2.37 -15.04 -20.23
C MET A 71 2.85 -16.06 -19.21
N ILE A 72 3.65 -15.62 -18.26
CA ILE A 72 4.04 -16.42 -17.11
C ILE A 72 3.15 -16.04 -15.93
N ALA A 73 2.26 -16.94 -15.51
CA ALA A 73 1.47 -16.76 -14.31
C ALA A 73 2.33 -17.04 -13.07
N CYS A 74 2.47 -16.05 -12.19
CA CYS A 74 3.34 -16.11 -11.03
C CYS A 74 2.63 -15.61 -9.77
N PRO A 75 2.67 -16.36 -8.65
CA PRO A 75 2.25 -15.86 -7.36
C PRO A 75 3.15 -14.71 -6.92
N TRP A 76 2.55 -13.59 -6.51
CA TRP A 76 3.29 -12.43 -6.05
C TRP A 76 2.72 -11.90 -4.75
N PHE A 77 3.58 -11.55 -3.80
CA PHE A 77 3.18 -10.91 -2.56
C PHE A 77 3.06 -9.41 -2.80
N VAL A 78 1.84 -8.89 -2.78
CA VAL A 78 1.49 -7.52 -3.15
C VAL A 78 0.86 -6.83 -1.97
N LEU A 79 1.54 -5.87 -1.42
CA LEU A 79 1.01 -5.00 -0.36
C LEU A 79 0.30 -3.77 -0.95
N PRO A 80 -0.71 -3.22 -0.26
CA PRO A 80 -1.19 -1.88 -0.55
C PRO A 80 -0.04 -0.86 -0.45
N PRO A 81 -0.04 0.24 -1.25
CA PRO A 81 1.05 1.20 -1.27
C PRO A 81 1.46 1.76 0.09
N SER A 82 0.50 2.00 0.99
CA SER A 82 0.75 2.46 2.36
C SER A 82 1.51 1.43 3.19
N GLU A 83 1.13 0.17 3.12
CA GLU A 83 1.78 -0.93 3.82
C GLU A 83 3.15 -1.21 3.21
N GLU A 84 3.24 -1.24 1.87
CA GLU A 84 4.49 -1.43 1.13
C GLU A 84 5.55 -0.40 1.52
N TYR A 85 5.15 0.88 1.65
CA TYR A 85 6.03 1.97 2.04
C TYR A 85 6.76 1.69 3.37
N TYR A 86 6.06 1.13 4.36
CA TYR A 86 6.67 0.78 5.65
C TYR A 86 7.38 -0.57 5.59
N TYR A 87 6.78 -1.58 4.96
CA TYR A 87 7.27 -2.94 4.93
C TYR A 87 8.66 -3.06 4.29
N ARG A 88 8.89 -2.42 3.15
CA ARG A 88 10.17 -2.49 2.43
C ARG A 88 11.34 -1.87 3.20
N ASN A 89 11.09 -1.00 4.18
CA ASN A 89 12.16 -0.43 5.01
C ASN A 89 12.74 -1.44 6.02
N TYR A 90 12.00 -2.50 6.31
CA TYR A 90 12.39 -3.54 7.28
C TYR A 90 12.63 -4.90 6.64
N HIS A 91 12.26 -5.09 5.37
CA HIS A 91 12.35 -6.35 4.64
C HIS A 91 13.13 -6.17 3.35
N ILE A 92 14.44 -6.39 3.41
CA ILE A 92 15.37 -6.18 2.29
C ILE A 92 15.11 -7.14 1.12
N ASP A 93 14.47 -8.27 1.38
CA ASP A 93 14.09 -9.31 0.42
C ASP A 93 12.72 -9.08 -0.23
N TYR A 94 12.03 -8.00 0.14
CA TYR A 94 10.77 -7.63 -0.50
C TYR A 94 10.98 -7.19 -1.94
N VAL A 95 10.29 -7.86 -2.85
CA VAL A 95 10.33 -7.55 -4.29
C VAL A 95 9.03 -6.88 -4.69
N PRO A 96 9.05 -5.58 -5.02
CA PRO A 96 7.87 -4.88 -5.50
C PRO A 96 7.39 -5.44 -6.84
N LEU A 97 6.11 -5.19 -7.16
CA LEU A 97 5.54 -5.61 -8.44
C LEU A 97 6.31 -5.00 -9.61
N PRO A 98 6.64 -5.78 -10.64
CA PRO A 98 7.19 -5.24 -11.88
C PRO A 98 6.26 -4.19 -12.51
N PRO A 99 6.79 -3.20 -13.24
CA PRO A 99 5.99 -2.22 -13.94
C PRO A 99 5.09 -2.87 -14.99
N VAL A 100 4.00 -2.20 -15.34
CA VAL A 100 3.13 -2.65 -16.45
C VAL A 100 3.84 -2.39 -17.78
N LYS A 101 3.75 -3.34 -18.70
CA LYS A 101 4.31 -3.20 -20.06
C LYS A 101 3.66 -2.00 -20.77
N PRO A 102 4.43 -1.11 -21.40
CA PRO A 102 3.87 -0.01 -22.18
C PRO A 102 2.83 -0.52 -23.19
N GLY A 103 1.65 0.11 -23.20
CA GLY A 103 0.53 -0.31 -24.04
C GLY A 103 -0.43 -1.34 -23.45
N CYS A 104 -0.13 -1.90 -22.27
CA CYS A 104 -0.96 -2.90 -21.59
C CYS A 104 -2.12 -2.33 -20.77
N GLY A 105 -2.46 -1.08 -20.85
CA GLY A 105 -3.51 -0.48 -20.02
C GLY A 105 -3.18 -0.57 -18.52
N GLU A 106 -2.99 0.55 -17.88
CA GLU A 106 -2.65 0.60 -16.46
C GLU A 106 -3.92 0.52 -15.59
N ASP A 107 -3.79 -0.18 -14.46
CA ASP A 107 -4.78 -0.11 -13.37
C ASP A 107 -4.56 1.22 -12.61
N ARG A 108 -5.08 2.31 -13.20
CA ARG A 108 -4.84 3.71 -12.77
C ARG A 108 -5.34 4.01 -11.35
N ASN A 109 -6.15 3.12 -10.78
CA ASN A 109 -6.91 3.42 -9.56
C ASN A 109 -6.17 3.14 -8.25
N ARG A 110 -4.95 2.57 -8.27
CA ARG A 110 -4.24 2.12 -7.05
C ARG A 110 -2.78 2.60 -6.97
N GLN A 111 -2.39 3.55 -7.79
CA GLN A 111 -0.98 3.96 -7.81
C GLN A 111 -0.62 4.92 -6.67
N ILE A 112 -1.57 5.77 -6.27
CA ILE A 112 -1.37 6.77 -5.19
C ILE A 112 -2.28 6.41 -4.02
N GLU A 113 -1.72 6.29 -2.83
CA GLU A 113 -2.46 6.13 -1.58
C GLU A 113 -2.05 7.22 -0.59
N LEU A 114 -3.04 7.90 -0.03
CA LEU A 114 -2.79 8.90 0.99
C LEU A 114 -2.78 8.21 2.35
N ILE A 115 -1.66 8.38 3.08
CA ILE A 115 -1.46 7.82 4.41
C ILE A 115 -2.03 8.78 5.47
N TYR A 116 -1.81 10.08 5.29
CA TYR A 116 -2.29 11.10 6.22
C TYR A 116 -2.49 12.45 5.52
N PRO A 117 -3.62 13.13 5.79
CA PRO A 117 -4.76 12.67 6.59
C PRO A 117 -5.60 11.62 5.86
N GLU A 118 -6.38 10.86 6.63
CA GLU A 118 -7.38 9.96 6.06
C GLU A 118 -8.53 10.76 5.42
N PRO A 119 -9.24 10.20 4.44
CA PRO A 119 -10.42 10.84 3.86
C PRO A 119 -11.47 11.15 4.92
N GLY A 120 -11.89 12.43 4.99
CA GLY A 120 -12.88 12.90 5.98
C GLY A 120 -12.32 13.14 7.39
N ALA A 121 -11.01 13.06 7.59
CA ALA A 121 -10.39 13.33 8.89
C ALA A 121 -10.64 14.75 9.38
N ILE A 122 -10.73 14.90 10.70
CA ILE A 122 -10.76 16.20 11.38
C ILE A 122 -9.39 16.42 12.02
N LEU A 123 -8.69 17.44 11.59
CA LEU A 123 -7.40 17.84 12.11
C LEU A 123 -7.58 19.00 13.07
N TYR A 124 -6.94 18.91 14.23
CA TYR A 124 -6.97 19.98 15.20
C TYR A 124 -5.68 20.78 15.15
N LEU A 125 -5.79 22.10 15.07
CA LEU A 125 -4.65 22.99 15.28
C LEU A 125 -4.22 22.89 16.74
N PRO A 126 -3.01 22.38 17.06
CA PRO A 126 -2.52 22.45 18.41
C PRO A 126 -2.47 23.92 18.83
N LYS A 127 -2.93 24.24 20.02
CA LYS A 127 -2.79 25.59 20.59
C LYS A 127 -1.33 25.78 21.01
N GLY A 128 -0.49 26.21 20.07
CA GLY A 128 0.93 26.44 20.31
C GLY A 128 1.16 27.73 21.11
N PHE A 129 2.23 27.74 21.89
CA PHE A 129 2.73 28.90 22.64
C PHE A 129 3.49 29.91 21.77
N SER A 130 3.50 29.76 20.44
CA SER A 130 4.26 30.66 19.53
C SER A 130 3.41 31.11 18.35
N ASP A 131 3.63 32.35 17.91
CA ASP A 131 3.02 33.03 16.75
C ASP A 131 3.33 32.37 15.38
N LYS A 132 3.97 31.19 15.36
CA LYS A 132 4.26 30.46 14.11
C LYS A 132 3.02 29.68 13.71
N ARG A 133 2.56 29.90 12.48
CA ARG A 133 1.51 29.07 11.84
C ARG A 133 1.95 27.62 11.89
N GLU A 134 1.19 26.82 12.64
CA GLU A 134 1.46 25.40 12.74
C GLU A 134 1.23 24.73 11.40
N GLN A 135 2.10 23.75 11.10
CA GLN A 135 2.08 23.04 9.82
C GLN A 135 1.59 21.61 10.05
N PHE A 136 0.71 21.16 9.18
CA PHE A 136 0.35 19.75 9.07
C PHE A 136 1.35 19.04 8.17
N VAL A 137 1.67 17.81 8.51
CA VAL A 137 2.53 16.97 7.70
C VAL A 137 1.65 16.01 6.93
N PHE A 138 1.54 16.17 5.63
CA PHE A 138 0.83 15.26 4.75
C PHE A 138 1.75 14.13 4.30
N LYS A 139 1.23 12.89 4.23
CA LYS A 139 2.00 11.69 3.86
C LYS A 139 1.23 10.88 2.84
N ALA A 140 1.94 10.40 1.81
CA ALA A 140 1.41 9.49 0.82
C ALA A 140 2.37 8.36 0.50
N ALA A 141 1.87 7.32 -0.13
CA ALA A 141 2.65 6.26 -0.73
C ALA A 141 2.34 6.16 -2.21
N HIS A 142 3.32 5.73 -3.00
CA HIS A 142 3.16 5.46 -4.41
C HIS A 142 3.65 4.05 -4.75
N ALA A 143 2.92 3.36 -5.63
CA ALA A 143 3.29 1.99 -6.03
C ALA A 143 4.60 1.92 -6.84
N ARG A 144 5.01 3.05 -7.46
CA ARG A 144 6.30 3.17 -8.16
C ARG A 144 7.30 3.91 -7.29
N PRO A 145 8.51 3.37 -7.09
CA PRO A 145 9.53 4.01 -6.24
C PRO A 145 10.13 5.29 -6.87
N ASP A 146 10.06 5.44 -8.19
CA ASP A 146 10.59 6.57 -8.96
C ASP A 146 9.53 7.64 -9.28
N ALA A 147 8.33 7.55 -8.67
CA ALA A 147 7.28 8.50 -8.90
C ALA A 147 7.59 9.88 -8.32
N ILE A 148 7.19 10.93 -9.03
CA ILE A 148 7.16 12.30 -8.52
C ILE A 148 5.70 12.62 -8.21
N LEU A 149 5.42 13.02 -6.96
CA LEU A 149 4.10 13.48 -6.56
C LEU A 149 4.05 15.00 -6.42
N TYR A 150 3.13 15.61 -7.16
CA TYR A 150 2.78 17.02 -7.09
C TYR A 150 1.61 17.22 -6.14
N TRP A 151 1.78 18.08 -5.15
CA TRP A 151 0.82 18.28 -4.06
C TRP A 151 0.08 19.61 -4.24
N HIS A 152 -1.24 19.55 -4.11
CA HIS A 152 -2.09 20.73 -4.14
C HIS A 152 -3.01 20.73 -2.92
N LEU A 153 -3.01 21.83 -2.18
CA LEU A 153 -3.98 22.06 -1.12
C LEU A 153 -5.01 23.06 -1.64
N ASP A 154 -6.26 22.63 -1.69
CA ASP A 154 -7.34 23.31 -2.39
C ASP A 154 -6.97 23.50 -3.88
N GLU A 155 -6.73 24.73 -4.34
CA GLU A 155 -6.29 25.05 -5.70
C GLU A 155 -4.82 25.49 -5.74
N THR A 156 -4.13 25.49 -4.59
CA THR A 156 -2.76 26.00 -4.48
C THR A 156 -1.76 24.85 -4.55
N TYR A 157 -0.80 24.98 -5.44
CA TYR A 157 0.36 24.08 -5.47
C TYR A 157 1.25 24.33 -4.24
N ILE A 158 1.53 23.26 -3.46
CA ILE A 158 2.30 23.35 -2.23
C ILE A 158 3.68 22.68 -2.33
N GLY A 159 3.97 21.98 -3.42
CA GLY A 159 5.29 21.40 -3.69
C GLY A 159 5.23 20.04 -4.36
N GLU A 160 6.42 19.47 -4.59
CA GLU A 160 6.59 18.13 -5.13
C GLU A 160 7.49 17.29 -4.23
N THR A 161 7.35 15.97 -4.33
CA THR A 161 8.16 15.02 -3.57
C THR A 161 8.56 13.83 -4.42
N THR A 162 9.79 13.35 -4.20
CA THR A 162 10.36 12.11 -4.72
C THR A 162 10.72 11.21 -3.55
N ASP A 163 10.90 9.91 -3.72
CA ASP A 163 11.30 8.92 -2.72
C ASP A 163 10.42 8.88 -1.45
N HIS A 164 10.46 9.92 -0.63
CA HIS A 164 9.65 10.06 0.59
C HIS A 164 8.55 11.08 0.35
N HIS A 165 7.34 10.58 0.05
CA HIS A 165 6.19 11.43 -0.24
C HIS A 165 5.60 12.02 1.04
N GLN A 166 6.31 13.01 1.59
CA GLN A 166 5.91 13.75 2.78
C GLN A 166 6.15 15.25 2.56
N ILE A 167 5.14 16.07 2.85
CA ILE A 167 5.23 17.53 2.73
C ILE A 167 4.53 18.20 3.90
N SER A 168 5.06 19.34 4.35
CA SER A 168 4.46 20.16 5.38
C SER A 168 3.79 21.38 4.79
N SER A 169 2.56 21.67 5.22
CA SER A 169 1.83 22.87 4.81
C SER A 169 0.91 23.36 5.92
N SER A 170 0.61 24.66 5.93
CA SER A 170 -0.38 25.24 6.83
C SER A 170 -1.75 25.25 6.15
N ALA A 171 -2.80 24.97 6.93
CA ALA A 171 -4.19 25.11 6.51
C ALA A 171 -4.95 25.95 7.54
N SER A 172 -5.90 26.79 7.09
CA SER A 172 -6.78 27.57 7.97
C SER A 172 -7.90 26.68 8.51
N PRO A 173 -8.59 27.08 9.61
CA PRO A 173 -9.79 26.36 10.01
C PRO A 173 -10.82 26.30 8.87
N GLY A 174 -11.41 25.13 8.63
CA GLY A 174 -12.40 24.90 7.58
C GLY A 174 -12.23 23.57 6.84
N LYS A 175 -13.00 23.41 5.77
CA LYS A 175 -12.92 22.23 4.89
C LYS A 175 -11.88 22.45 3.80
N HIS A 176 -11.02 21.47 3.62
CA HIS A 176 -9.95 21.50 2.66
C HIS A 176 -9.98 20.28 1.74
N ARG A 177 -9.36 20.45 0.56
CA ARG A 177 -9.19 19.40 -0.43
C ARG A 177 -7.69 19.23 -0.71
N LEU A 178 -7.18 18.02 -0.46
CA LEU A 178 -5.82 17.66 -0.81
C LEU A 178 -5.83 16.84 -2.09
N THR A 179 -5.11 17.30 -3.10
CA THR A 179 -4.99 16.63 -4.39
C THR A 179 -3.53 16.29 -4.67
N LEU A 180 -3.28 15.05 -5.01
CA LEU A 180 -1.99 14.53 -5.45
C LEU A 180 -2.09 14.17 -6.93
N ILE A 181 -1.06 14.49 -7.68
CA ILE A 181 -0.93 14.12 -9.09
C ILE A 181 0.47 13.55 -9.28
N ASP A 182 0.60 12.42 -9.95
CA ASP A 182 1.92 11.90 -10.27
C ASP A 182 2.44 12.40 -11.64
N ASN A 183 3.70 12.09 -11.93
CA ASN A 183 4.35 12.44 -13.20
C ASN A 183 3.78 11.69 -14.43
N GLN A 184 2.80 10.81 -14.24
CA GLN A 184 2.05 10.15 -15.32
C GLN A 184 0.60 10.68 -15.45
N GLY A 185 0.21 11.64 -14.61
CA GLY A 185 -1.12 12.25 -14.62
C GLY A 185 -2.17 11.45 -13.83
N ASN A 186 -1.78 10.43 -13.05
CA ASN A 186 -2.72 9.78 -12.14
C ASN A 186 -3.01 10.75 -10.99
N ARG A 187 -4.30 10.78 -10.58
CA ARG A 187 -4.77 11.75 -9.61
C ARG A 187 -5.49 11.08 -8.45
N LYS A 188 -5.18 11.51 -7.24
CA LYS A 188 -5.91 11.17 -6.01
C LYS A 188 -6.32 12.43 -5.29
N THR A 189 -7.59 12.51 -4.89
CA THR A 189 -8.14 13.67 -4.16
C THR A 189 -8.89 13.18 -2.94
N ILE A 190 -8.68 13.85 -1.81
CA ILE A 190 -9.45 13.66 -0.57
C ILE A 190 -9.91 15.00 -0.02
N SER A 191 -10.91 14.96 0.87
CA SER A 191 -11.32 16.11 1.68
C SER A 191 -11.08 15.82 3.15
N PHE A 192 -10.71 16.87 3.91
CA PHE A 192 -10.53 16.85 5.36
C PHE A 192 -10.98 18.18 5.94
N GLU A 193 -11.12 18.27 7.27
CA GLU A 193 -11.53 19.48 7.97
C GLU A 193 -10.48 19.87 9.01
N VAL A 194 -10.21 21.16 9.15
CA VAL A 194 -9.34 21.72 10.20
C VAL A 194 -10.20 22.48 11.21
N LYS A 195 -10.00 22.23 12.50
CA LYS A 195 -10.70 22.87 13.63
C LYS A 195 -9.74 23.53 14.60
#